data_207d9d71c282c935b71941a09f050c5b
#
_entry.id   207d9d71c282c935b71941a09f050c5b
#
_cell.length_a   1.000
_cell.length_b   1.000
_cell.length_c   1.000
_cell.angle_alpha   90.00
_cell.angle_beta   90.00
_cell.angle_gamma   90.00
#
_symmetry.space_group_name_H-M   'P 1'
#
loop_
_entity.id
_entity.type
_entity.pdbx_description
1 polymer ?
#
loop_
_entity_poly.entity_id
_entity_poly.type
_entity_poly.pdbx_seq_one_letter_code
_entity_poly.pdbx_strand_id
1 'polypeptide(L)'
;MRFARSKVALLFLGTILLWAIPNPVFSQANFYQGKTITIIHATEAGGTGDLMARAALPFLKKYIPGEPTIVVEYMPGGGGIKGVNYLYKSVRPDGLTIGNVGGGLVSNAILGNPGVLYDIDRLIYLGSPHSTYHWIFMTRREAGLDNMEKLRNATGVRVGAQSVGHAVYITGRLFSYLFGLKEPKFVVGFSGPELDLALRRGEIDGRINNADTLVKRNPEWLEKRIVDVHAVMEIPKGDKHSRFHYLPEIESFAKSERERKVLNMLRAFRAVGSPYILPPETPKERVVILRQALAKTFADLEFHKNYKRLIGDDPTPLLQEEMEKSIRELPRDPEIVDLFKKISGAGPLPPR
;
A
#
# COMPACT_ATOMS: atom_id res chain seq x y z
N MET A 1 35.95 -82.88 -44.92
CA MET A 1 34.60 -82.37 -45.25
C MET A 1 33.98 -81.79 -44.03
N ARG A 2 33.40 -80.56 -44.13
CA ARG A 2 32.63 -79.74 -43.25
C ARG A 2 33.41 -78.72 -42.44
N PHE A 3 33.23 -77.52 -42.92
CA PHE A 3 33.61 -76.26 -42.36
C PHE A 3 32.75 -75.92 -41.12
N ALA A 4 33.37 -75.39 -40.04
CA ALA A 4 32.70 -74.74 -38.96
C ALA A 4 33.09 -73.26 -38.96
N ARG A 5 32.08 -72.38 -39.17
CA ARG A 5 32.19 -70.95 -39.17
C ARG A 5 32.21 -70.37 -37.74
N SER A 6 33.29 -69.72 -37.35
CA SER A 6 33.37 -68.93 -36.11
C SER A 6 32.69 -67.59 -36.31
N LYS A 7 31.72 -67.26 -35.42
CA LYS A 7 31.11 -65.98 -35.34
C LYS A 7 31.84 -65.11 -34.29
N VAL A 8 32.52 -64.06 -34.76
CA VAL A 8 33.09 -63.03 -33.91
C VAL A 8 31.94 -62.07 -33.49
N ALA A 9 31.64 -61.99 -32.21
CA ALA A 9 30.71 -61.00 -31.67
C ALA A 9 31.50 -59.70 -31.32
N LEU A 10 31.25 -58.64 -32.03
CA LEU A 10 31.75 -57.30 -31.68
C LEU A 10 30.85 -56.74 -30.55
N LEU A 11 31.43 -56.59 -29.34
CA LEU A 11 30.83 -55.80 -28.26
C LEU A 11 31.09 -54.29 -28.51
N PHE A 12 30.04 -53.57 -28.87
CA PHE A 12 30.04 -52.10 -28.83
C PHE A 12 29.85 -51.64 -27.39
N LEU A 13 30.91 -51.12 -26.75
CA LEU A 13 30.81 -50.37 -25.52
C LEU A 13 30.35 -48.92 -25.86
N GLY A 14 29.05 -48.65 -25.74
CA GLY A 14 28.51 -47.29 -25.81
C GLY A 14 28.82 -46.55 -24.52
N THR A 15 29.81 -45.68 -24.54
CA THR A 15 30.05 -44.69 -23.48
C THR A 15 28.95 -43.63 -23.50
N ILE A 16 27.98 -43.77 -22.58
CA ILE A 16 26.98 -42.72 -22.33
C ILE A 16 27.70 -41.62 -21.56
N LEU A 17 28.08 -40.55 -22.28
CA LEU A 17 28.50 -39.27 -21.67
C LEU A 17 27.26 -38.59 -21.10
N LEU A 18 27.01 -38.81 -19.79
CA LEU A 18 26.04 -37.99 -19.07
C LEU A 18 26.58 -36.53 -19.04
N TRP A 19 26.08 -35.70 -19.91
CA TRP A 19 26.21 -34.24 -19.76
C TRP A 19 25.49 -33.84 -18.50
N ALA A 20 26.22 -33.58 -17.43
CA ALA A 20 25.71 -32.91 -16.25
C ALA A 20 25.37 -31.46 -16.70
N ILE A 21 24.09 -31.23 -17.03
CA ILE A 21 23.56 -29.90 -17.19
C ILE A 21 23.66 -29.23 -15.81
N PRO A 22 24.49 -28.21 -15.63
CA PRO A 22 24.52 -27.49 -14.35
C PRO A 22 23.13 -26.92 -14.10
N ASN A 23 22.47 -27.42 -13.06
CA ASN A 23 21.19 -26.85 -12.65
C ASN A 23 21.41 -25.37 -12.30
N PRO A 24 20.79 -24.42 -12.99
CA PRO A 24 20.99 -22.98 -12.74
C PRO A 24 20.50 -22.55 -11.34
N VAL A 25 19.81 -23.43 -10.62
CA VAL A 25 19.27 -23.18 -9.27
C VAL A 25 20.37 -22.90 -8.24
N PHE A 26 21.55 -23.50 -8.34
CA PHE A 26 22.63 -23.26 -7.36
C PHE A 26 23.35 -21.92 -7.53
N SER A 27 23.38 -21.31 -8.72
CA SER A 27 24.00 -20.01 -8.95
C SER A 27 23.16 -18.85 -8.44
N GLN A 28 21.84 -19.03 -8.32
CA GLN A 28 20.90 -17.99 -7.93
C GLN A 28 20.79 -17.80 -6.41
N ALA A 29 21.01 -18.87 -5.62
CA ALA A 29 20.96 -18.81 -4.16
C ALA A 29 22.02 -17.88 -3.56
N ASN A 30 23.10 -17.60 -4.27
CA ASN A 30 24.22 -16.79 -3.77
C ASN A 30 24.17 -15.31 -4.19
N PHE A 31 23.21 -14.90 -5.03
CA PHE A 31 23.23 -13.51 -5.53
C PHE A 31 23.10 -12.48 -4.40
N TYR A 32 22.22 -12.71 -3.44
CA TYR A 32 21.95 -11.76 -2.35
C TYR A 32 22.95 -11.87 -1.18
N GLN A 33 23.78 -12.92 -1.15
CA GLN A 33 24.77 -13.08 -0.08
C GLN A 33 25.78 -11.92 -0.06
N GLY A 34 25.93 -11.28 1.09
CA GLY A 34 26.81 -10.13 1.27
C GLY A 34 26.33 -8.84 0.54
N LYS A 35 25.13 -8.84 -0.02
CA LYS A 35 24.53 -7.66 -0.65
C LYS A 35 23.67 -6.86 0.32
N THR A 36 23.42 -5.62 -0.06
CA THR A 36 22.44 -4.75 0.60
C THR A 36 21.26 -4.55 -0.34
N ILE A 37 20.04 -4.76 0.18
CA ILE A 37 18.80 -4.38 -0.46
C ILE A 37 18.36 -3.04 0.12
N THR A 38 18.08 -2.08 -0.74
CA THR A 38 17.52 -0.79 -0.35
C THR A 38 16.01 -0.81 -0.55
N ILE A 39 15.25 -0.52 0.50
CA ILE A 39 13.80 -0.29 0.41
C ILE A 39 13.57 1.21 0.28
N ILE A 40 13.15 1.67 -0.90
CA ILE A 40 12.67 3.04 -1.08
C ILE A 40 11.27 3.15 -0.51
N HIS A 41 11.16 3.73 0.68
CA HIS A 41 9.86 3.99 1.31
C HIS A 41 9.33 5.35 0.87
N ALA A 42 8.30 5.34 0.03
CA ALA A 42 7.82 6.55 -0.65
C ALA A 42 6.88 7.44 0.19
N THR A 43 6.82 7.21 1.49
CA THR A 43 6.06 8.03 2.45
C THR A 43 6.92 8.44 3.63
N GLU A 44 6.38 9.30 4.50
CA GLU A 44 7.06 9.79 5.70
C GLU A 44 7.22 8.67 6.74
N ALA A 45 8.32 8.76 7.52
CA ALA A 45 8.57 7.84 8.63
C ALA A 45 7.50 7.93 9.73
N GLY A 46 7.26 6.83 10.45
CA GLY A 46 6.37 6.75 11.60
C GLY A 46 4.88 6.69 11.26
N GLY A 47 4.50 6.79 9.99
CA GLY A 47 3.12 6.57 9.56
C GLY A 47 2.72 5.09 9.56
N THR A 48 1.43 4.80 9.37
CA THR A 48 0.92 3.41 9.31
C THR A 48 1.65 2.57 8.26
N GLY A 49 1.90 3.13 7.06
CA GLY A 49 2.64 2.43 6.00
C GLY A 49 4.07 2.07 6.40
N ASP A 50 4.77 2.96 7.11
CA ASP A 50 6.11 2.69 7.63
C ASP A 50 6.10 1.57 8.68
N LEU A 51 5.12 1.58 9.60
CA LEU A 51 4.98 0.51 10.59
C LEU A 51 4.70 -0.85 9.93
N MET A 52 3.85 -0.89 8.89
CA MET A 52 3.56 -2.08 8.10
C MET A 52 4.83 -2.61 7.41
N ALA A 53 5.62 -1.72 6.79
CA ALA A 53 6.89 -2.08 6.17
C ALA A 53 7.87 -2.65 7.19
N ARG A 54 8.10 -1.93 8.29
CA ARG A 54 9.01 -2.36 9.36
C ARG A 54 8.63 -3.71 9.98
N ALA A 55 7.33 -4.02 10.05
CA ALA A 55 6.87 -5.32 10.52
C ALA A 55 7.33 -6.46 9.62
N ALA A 56 7.39 -6.25 8.30
CA ALA A 56 7.73 -7.28 7.31
C ALA A 56 9.25 -7.45 7.09
N LEU A 57 10.05 -6.38 7.21
CA LEU A 57 11.47 -6.40 6.80
C LEU A 57 12.34 -7.46 7.48
N PRO A 58 12.24 -7.73 8.79
CA PRO A 58 13.04 -8.77 9.43
C PRO A 58 12.78 -10.17 8.85
N PHE A 59 11.52 -10.45 8.50
CA PHE A 59 11.09 -11.72 7.91
C PHE A 59 11.47 -11.80 6.44
N LEU A 60 11.32 -10.69 5.70
CA LEU A 60 11.78 -10.61 4.31
C LEU A 60 13.29 -10.93 4.23
N LYS A 61 14.12 -10.34 5.10
CA LYS A 61 15.54 -10.68 5.21
C LYS A 61 15.76 -12.18 5.43
N LYS A 62 15.06 -12.78 6.39
CA LYS A 62 15.14 -14.22 6.75
C LYS A 62 14.87 -15.14 5.56
N TYR A 63 13.94 -14.76 4.68
CA TYR A 63 13.49 -15.62 3.59
C TYR A 63 14.15 -15.36 2.25
N ILE A 64 14.94 -14.29 2.12
CA ILE A 64 15.78 -14.08 0.93
C ILE A 64 17.05 -14.92 1.08
N PRO A 65 17.36 -15.84 0.11
CA PRO A 65 18.58 -16.63 0.15
C PRO A 65 19.82 -15.75 0.30
N GLY A 66 20.70 -16.07 1.24
CA GLY A 66 21.89 -15.27 1.55
C GLY A 66 21.66 -14.16 2.57
N GLU A 67 20.45 -14.00 3.08
CA GLU A 67 20.10 -13.06 4.16
C GLU A 67 20.72 -11.67 4.03
N PRO A 68 20.45 -10.94 2.93
CA PRO A 68 21.08 -9.65 2.65
C PRO A 68 20.83 -8.65 3.77
N THR A 69 21.70 -7.65 3.88
CA THR A 69 21.36 -6.47 4.67
C THR A 69 20.20 -5.73 4.03
N ILE A 70 19.20 -5.33 4.82
CA ILE A 70 18.08 -4.50 4.33
C ILE A 70 18.17 -3.13 5.00
N VAL A 71 18.19 -2.08 4.19
CA VAL A 71 18.15 -0.69 4.63
C VAL A 71 16.90 0.00 4.08
N VAL A 72 16.38 0.96 4.85
CA VAL A 72 15.21 1.77 4.42
C VAL A 72 15.68 3.18 4.14
N GLU A 73 15.39 3.66 2.94
CA GLU A 73 15.59 5.04 2.52
C GLU A 73 14.23 5.71 2.33
N TYR A 74 14.00 6.79 3.05
CA TYR A 74 12.74 7.53 2.97
C TYR A 74 12.81 8.55 1.85
N MET A 75 11.83 8.47 0.93
CA MET A 75 11.73 9.40 -0.21
C MET A 75 10.30 9.92 -0.36
N PRO A 76 9.79 10.66 0.63
CA PRO A 76 8.45 11.22 0.57
C PRO A 76 8.35 12.35 -0.46
N GLY A 77 7.12 12.68 -0.82
CA GLY A 77 6.77 13.82 -1.68
C GLY A 77 5.76 13.47 -2.76
N GLY A 78 4.82 14.40 -3.01
CA GLY A 78 3.77 14.23 -3.99
C GLY A 78 2.87 13.01 -3.77
N GLY A 79 2.63 12.62 -2.51
CA GLY A 79 1.85 11.41 -2.21
C GLY A 79 2.53 10.11 -2.65
N GLY A 80 3.86 10.07 -2.67
CA GLY A 80 4.67 8.93 -3.09
C GLY A 80 5.21 9.05 -4.51
N ILE A 81 4.77 10.04 -5.30
CA ILE A 81 5.20 10.23 -6.70
C ILE A 81 6.73 10.30 -6.81
N LYS A 82 7.39 11.05 -5.90
CA LYS A 82 8.85 11.22 -5.93
C LYS A 82 9.59 9.87 -5.83
N GLY A 83 9.26 9.07 -4.83
CA GLY A 83 9.92 7.77 -4.60
C GLY A 83 9.65 6.77 -5.72
N VAL A 84 8.40 6.74 -6.25
CA VAL A 84 8.05 5.85 -7.36
C VAL A 84 8.72 6.27 -8.65
N ASN A 85 8.77 7.57 -8.97
CA ASN A 85 9.49 8.08 -10.13
C ASN A 85 10.99 7.72 -10.06
N TYR A 86 11.60 7.88 -8.89
CA TYR A 86 13.00 7.50 -8.68
C TYR A 86 13.20 6.00 -8.93
N LEU A 87 12.36 5.14 -8.36
CA LEU A 87 12.40 3.70 -8.59
C LEU A 87 12.24 3.35 -10.08
N TYR A 88 11.28 3.99 -10.75
CA TYR A 88 10.92 3.68 -12.13
C TYR A 88 11.93 4.18 -13.16
N LYS A 89 12.56 5.35 -12.93
CA LYS A 89 13.40 6.03 -13.92
C LYS A 89 14.90 5.94 -13.65
N SER A 90 15.30 5.84 -12.38
CA SER A 90 16.70 6.07 -11.98
C SER A 90 17.37 4.84 -11.35
N VAL A 91 16.59 3.89 -10.85
CA VAL A 91 17.12 2.69 -10.21
C VAL A 91 17.50 1.64 -11.26
N ARG A 92 18.63 0.97 -11.05
CA ARG A 92 19.00 -0.21 -11.85
C ARG A 92 18.03 -1.35 -11.59
N PRO A 93 17.52 -2.03 -12.62
CA PRO A 93 16.59 -3.15 -12.44
C PRO A 93 17.33 -4.46 -12.08
N ASP A 94 18.22 -4.43 -11.09
CA ASP A 94 19.04 -5.58 -10.67
C ASP A 94 18.46 -6.38 -9.51
N GLY A 95 17.32 -5.94 -8.94
CA GLY A 95 16.65 -6.58 -7.82
C GLY A 95 17.24 -6.22 -6.44
N LEU A 96 18.15 -5.24 -6.36
CA LEU A 96 18.71 -4.74 -5.07
C LEU A 96 17.99 -3.50 -4.55
N THR A 97 17.06 -2.93 -5.31
CA THR A 97 16.23 -1.83 -4.84
C THR A 97 14.75 -2.20 -5.00
N ILE A 98 14.00 -2.11 -3.93
CA ILE A 98 12.58 -2.42 -3.86
C ILE A 98 11.85 -1.16 -3.42
N GLY A 99 10.78 -0.77 -4.12
CA GLY A 99 9.87 0.27 -3.64
C GLY A 99 8.86 -0.30 -2.66
N ASN A 100 8.59 0.40 -1.57
CA ASN A 100 7.41 0.21 -0.74
C ASN A 100 6.60 1.49 -0.76
N VAL A 101 5.38 1.40 -1.26
CA VAL A 101 4.57 2.58 -1.61
C VAL A 101 3.19 2.48 -0.98
N GLY A 102 2.71 3.57 -0.45
CA GLY A 102 1.34 3.65 0.06
C GLY A 102 0.29 3.71 -1.07
N GLY A 103 -0.97 3.68 -0.69
CA GLY A 103 -2.11 3.69 -1.60
C GLY A 103 -2.21 4.90 -2.56
N GLY A 104 -1.24 5.83 -2.53
CA GLY A 104 -1.11 6.91 -3.51
C GLY A 104 -0.59 6.44 -4.87
N LEU A 105 0.12 5.31 -4.93
CA LEU A 105 0.69 4.75 -6.17
C LEU A 105 -0.33 4.71 -7.32
N VAL A 106 -1.41 3.99 -7.08
CA VAL A 106 -2.44 3.72 -8.07
C VAL A 106 -3.29 4.96 -8.35
N SER A 107 -3.76 5.63 -7.29
CA SER A 107 -4.62 6.81 -7.46
C SER A 107 -3.92 7.95 -8.20
N ASN A 108 -2.64 8.21 -7.91
CA ASN A 108 -1.89 9.25 -8.62
C ASN A 108 -1.76 8.96 -10.12
N ALA A 109 -1.52 7.70 -10.49
CA ALA A 109 -1.42 7.29 -11.90
C ALA A 109 -2.77 7.37 -12.63
N ILE A 110 -3.82 6.76 -12.08
CA ILE A 110 -5.15 6.73 -12.70
C ILE A 110 -5.76 8.13 -12.81
N LEU A 111 -5.56 8.95 -11.78
CA LEU A 111 -6.04 10.35 -11.80
C LEU A 111 -5.16 11.26 -12.67
N GLY A 112 -4.04 10.77 -13.21
CA GLY A 112 -3.13 11.57 -14.03
C GLY A 112 -2.59 12.77 -13.26
N ASN A 113 -2.20 12.59 -12.02
CA ASN A 113 -1.67 13.67 -11.20
C ASN A 113 -0.36 14.22 -11.79
N PRO A 114 -0.16 15.56 -11.77
CA PRO A 114 1.05 16.17 -12.31
C PRO A 114 2.31 15.57 -11.69
N GLY A 115 3.32 15.33 -12.53
CA GLY A 115 4.61 14.79 -12.11
C GLY A 115 4.69 13.27 -12.02
N VAL A 116 3.62 12.52 -12.31
CA VAL A 116 3.68 11.06 -12.46
C VAL A 116 4.45 10.71 -13.73
N LEU A 117 5.58 10.00 -13.57
CA LEU A 117 6.46 9.56 -14.67
C LEU A 117 6.55 8.03 -14.74
N TYR A 118 5.80 7.31 -13.93
CA TYR A 118 5.74 5.85 -13.90
C TYR A 118 4.44 5.34 -14.51
N ASP A 119 4.51 4.12 -15.01
CA ASP A 119 3.37 3.37 -15.52
C ASP A 119 3.07 2.20 -14.56
N ILE A 120 1.89 2.20 -13.95
CA ILE A 120 1.49 1.16 -12.99
C ILE A 120 1.34 -0.21 -13.64
N ASP A 121 1.05 -0.26 -14.94
CA ASP A 121 0.89 -1.52 -15.69
C ASP A 121 2.26 -2.14 -16.06
N ARG A 122 3.37 -1.39 -15.93
CA ARG A 122 4.73 -1.84 -16.19
C ARG A 122 5.55 -2.15 -14.93
N LEU A 123 5.10 -1.70 -13.76
CA LEU A 123 5.75 -2.04 -12.49
C LEU A 123 5.64 -3.54 -12.21
N ILE A 124 6.64 -4.09 -11.54
CA ILE A 124 6.60 -5.49 -11.10
C ILE A 124 6.14 -5.51 -9.65
N TYR A 125 4.99 -6.13 -9.40
CA TYR A 125 4.42 -6.24 -8.07
C TYR A 125 4.92 -7.50 -7.37
N LEU A 126 5.29 -7.36 -6.10
CA LEU A 126 5.77 -8.45 -5.27
C LEU A 126 4.72 -8.93 -4.27
N GLY A 127 3.85 -8.02 -3.82
CA GLY A 127 2.78 -8.26 -2.84
C GLY A 127 2.63 -7.10 -1.87
N SER A 128 1.60 -7.16 -1.02
CA SER A 128 1.33 -6.19 0.06
C SER A 128 1.08 -6.94 1.36
N PRO A 129 1.52 -6.43 2.52
CA PRO A 129 1.22 -7.07 3.81
C PRO A 129 -0.23 -6.85 4.25
N HIS A 130 -0.96 -5.96 3.60
CA HIS A 130 -2.29 -5.56 4.05
C HIS A 130 -3.14 -5.03 2.88
N SER A 131 -4.39 -5.46 2.82
CA SER A 131 -5.38 -5.07 1.81
C SER A 131 -6.73 -4.66 2.40
N THR A 132 -6.93 -4.89 3.70
CA THR A 132 -8.13 -4.52 4.45
C THR A 132 -7.89 -3.23 5.21
N TYR A 133 -8.79 -2.27 5.11
CA TYR A 133 -8.65 -0.98 5.78
C TYR A 133 -9.97 -0.48 6.33
N HIS A 134 -9.91 0.13 7.50
CA HIS A 134 -11.00 0.89 8.10
C HIS A 134 -10.56 2.34 8.27
N TRP A 135 -10.95 3.19 7.32
CA TRP A 135 -10.64 4.61 7.39
C TRP A 135 -11.73 5.35 8.13
N ILE A 136 -11.38 6.08 9.18
CA ILE A 136 -12.30 6.88 9.98
C ILE A 136 -12.04 8.37 9.81
N PHE A 137 -13.12 9.16 9.77
CA PHE A 137 -13.02 10.62 9.89
C PHE A 137 -13.28 11.01 11.34
N MET A 138 -12.34 11.75 11.93
CA MET A 138 -12.45 12.21 13.31
C MET A 138 -12.17 13.70 13.41
N THR A 139 -12.80 14.35 14.41
CA THR A 139 -12.55 15.74 14.79
C THR A 139 -12.10 15.82 16.25
N ARG A 140 -11.30 16.82 16.60
CA ARG A 140 -11.01 17.09 18.02
C ARG A 140 -12.28 17.57 18.71
N ARG A 141 -12.51 17.08 19.93
CA ARG A 141 -13.72 17.40 20.68
C ARG A 141 -13.86 18.89 20.98
N GLU A 142 -12.76 19.56 21.30
CA GLU A 142 -12.73 21.00 21.59
C GLU A 142 -13.12 21.88 20.40
N ALA A 143 -13.18 21.34 19.17
CA ALA A 143 -13.73 22.06 18.03
C ALA A 143 -15.26 22.21 18.09
N GLY A 144 -15.94 21.48 19.00
CA GLY A 144 -17.39 21.53 19.13
C GLY A 144 -18.15 20.90 17.95
N LEU A 145 -17.47 20.04 17.16
CA LEU A 145 -18.02 19.41 15.95
C LEU A 145 -18.46 17.95 16.24
N ASP A 146 -19.12 17.73 17.35
CA ASP A 146 -19.40 16.41 17.94
C ASP A 146 -20.47 15.59 17.21
N ASN A 147 -21.15 16.17 16.22
CA ASN A 147 -22.15 15.47 15.42
C ASN A 147 -22.15 15.99 13.96
N MET A 148 -22.82 15.24 13.09
CA MET A 148 -22.83 15.53 11.66
C MET A 148 -23.51 16.83 11.29
N GLU A 149 -24.50 17.28 12.07
CA GLU A 149 -25.20 18.56 11.83
C GLU A 149 -24.25 19.74 12.09
N LYS A 150 -23.57 19.76 13.24
CA LYS A 150 -22.59 20.78 13.59
C LYS A 150 -21.42 20.78 12.58
N LEU A 151 -20.93 19.58 12.21
CA LEU A 151 -19.85 19.42 11.25
C LEU A 151 -20.22 20.01 9.88
N ARG A 152 -21.44 19.76 9.39
CA ARG A 152 -21.93 20.31 8.11
C ARG A 152 -22.21 21.81 8.15
N ASN A 153 -22.61 22.33 9.29
CA ASN A 153 -22.90 23.75 9.45
C ASN A 153 -21.66 24.61 9.67
N ALA A 154 -20.57 24.01 10.11
CA ALA A 154 -19.28 24.72 10.25
C ALA A 154 -18.69 25.05 8.89
N THR A 155 -18.13 26.26 8.78
CA THR A 155 -17.41 26.72 7.58
C THR A 155 -15.92 26.72 7.85
N GLY A 156 -15.12 26.27 6.86
CA GLY A 156 -13.67 26.34 6.93
C GLY A 156 -13.02 25.33 7.87
N VAL A 157 -13.67 24.17 8.13
CA VAL A 157 -13.10 23.08 8.93
C VAL A 157 -11.72 22.70 8.41
N ARG A 158 -10.70 22.73 9.27
CA ARG A 158 -9.31 22.41 8.91
C ARG A 158 -9.09 20.92 9.01
N VAL A 159 -8.88 20.28 7.85
CA VAL A 159 -8.65 18.84 7.73
C VAL A 159 -7.17 18.60 7.45
N GLY A 160 -6.48 17.91 8.37
CA GLY A 160 -5.04 17.65 8.28
C GLY A 160 -4.70 16.45 7.41
N ALA A 161 -3.58 16.54 6.65
CA ALA A 161 -3.04 15.46 5.86
C ALA A 161 -1.51 15.58 5.67
N GLN A 162 -0.88 14.54 5.09
CA GLN A 162 0.55 14.55 4.82
C GLN A 162 0.89 15.47 3.65
N SER A 163 0.56 15.05 2.43
CA SER A 163 0.83 15.79 1.20
C SER A 163 -0.32 15.64 0.21
N VAL A 164 -0.43 16.55 -0.72
CA VAL A 164 -1.35 16.40 -1.86
C VAL A 164 -1.04 15.08 -2.58
N GLY A 165 -2.07 14.32 -2.94
CA GLY A 165 -1.92 12.99 -3.54
C GLY A 165 -1.66 11.84 -2.54
N HIS A 166 -1.36 12.14 -1.27
CA HIS A 166 -1.24 11.10 -0.24
C HIS A 166 -2.60 10.44 0.06
N ALA A 167 -2.57 9.17 0.47
CA ALA A 167 -3.79 8.40 0.77
C ALA A 167 -4.74 9.11 1.74
N VAL A 168 -4.21 9.63 2.84
CA VAL A 168 -4.98 10.35 3.86
C VAL A 168 -5.59 11.63 3.29
N TYR A 169 -4.85 12.36 2.45
CA TYR A 169 -5.34 13.57 1.79
C TYR A 169 -6.53 13.27 0.88
N ILE A 170 -6.37 12.32 -0.05
CA ILE A 170 -7.41 11.95 -1.01
C ILE A 170 -8.66 11.44 -0.28
N THR A 171 -8.47 10.57 0.71
CA THR A 171 -9.58 10.03 1.52
C THR A 171 -10.28 11.12 2.31
N GLY A 172 -9.52 12.04 2.94
CA GLY A 172 -10.07 13.18 3.68
C GLY A 172 -10.91 14.11 2.81
N ARG A 173 -10.45 14.37 1.59
CA ARG A 173 -11.21 15.17 0.63
C ARG A 173 -12.50 14.50 0.19
N LEU A 174 -12.47 13.20 -0.07
CA LEU A 174 -13.69 12.45 -0.42
C LEU A 174 -14.70 12.43 0.74
N PHE A 175 -14.25 12.19 1.98
CA PHE A 175 -15.13 12.28 3.14
C PHE A 175 -15.73 13.69 3.28
N SER A 176 -14.91 14.73 3.18
CA SER A 176 -15.38 16.11 3.25
C SER A 176 -16.40 16.42 2.16
N TYR A 177 -16.19 15.92 0.94
CA TYR A 177 -17.11 16.04 -0.18
C TYR A 177 -18.43 15.32 0.13
N LEU A 178 -18.41 14.04 0.51
CA LEU A 178 -19.61 13.26 0.81
C LEU A 178 -20.36 13.76 2.04
N PHE A 179 -19.69 14.31 3.03
CA PHE A 179 -20.35 14.99 4.15
C PHE A 179 -21.02 16.29 3.72
N GLY A 180 -20.54 16.93 2.67
CA GLY A 180 -21.00 18.25 2.24
C GLY A 180 -20.47 19.37 3.15
N LEU A 181 -19.17 19.28 3.53
CA LEU A 181 -18.56 20.33 4.36
C LEU A 181 -18.46 21.65 3.58
N LYS A 182 -18.71 22.76 4.29
CA LYS A 182 -18.67 24.10 3.73
C LYS A 182 -17.23 24.62 3.74
N GLU A 183 -16.64 24.83 2.56
CA GLU A 183 -15.30 25.40 2.35
C GLU A 183 -14.20 24.79 3.24
N PRO A 184 -14.07 23.44 3.31
CA PRO A 184 -13.07 22.82 4.16
C PRO A 184 -11.66 23.22 3.72
N LYS A 185 -10.77 23.46 4.68
CA LYS A 185 -9.37 23.80 4.45
C LYS A 185 -8.49 22.57 4.66
N PHE A 186 -7.74 22.18 3.64
CA PHE A 186 -6.84 21.03 3.75
C PHE A 186 -5.43 21.50 4.11
N VAL A 187 -4.99 21.16 5.33
CA VAL A 187 -3.68 21.57 5.86
C VAL A 187 -2.73 20.39 5.69
N VAL A 188 -1.66 20.61 4.92
CA VAL A 188 -0.68 19.56 4.55
C VAL A 188 0.71 19.87 5.10
N GLY A 189 1.61 18.86 5.06
CA GLY A 189 3.00 19.01 5.48
C GLY A 189 3.35 18.24 6.76
N PHE A 190 2.46 17.40 7.25
CA PHE A 190 2.65 16.60 8.47
C PHE A 190 3.05 15.16 8.16
N SER A 191 3.84 14.55 9.02
CA SER A 191 3.89 13.09 9.15
C SER A 191 2.67 12.55 9.89
N GLY A 192 2.49 11.23 9.94
CA GLY A 192 1.38 10.61 10.68
C GLY A 192 1.34 11.00 12.16
N PRO A 193 2.46 10.89 12.91
CA PRO A 193 2.53 11.36 14.31
C PRO A 193 2.33 12.86 14.49
N GLU A 194 2.84 13.69 13.59
CA GLU A 194 2.66 15.14 13.65
C GLU A 194 1.19 15.55 13.47
N LEU A 195 0.43 14.81 12.64
CA LEU A 195 -1.02 15.00 12.53
C LEU A 195 -1.75 14.78 13.86
N ASP A 196 -1.28 13.82 14.66
CA ASP A 196 -1.85 13.57 15.99
C ASP A 196 -1.56 14.76 16.92
N LEU A 197 -0.34 15.30 16.87
CA LEU A 197 0.04 16.48 17.66
C LEU A 197 -0.71 17.74 17.20
N ALA A 198 -0.81 17.98 15.89
CA ALA A 198 -1.52 19.11 15.31
C ALA A 198 -3.01 19.12 15.68
N LEU A 199 -3.65 17.92 15.71
CA LEU A 199 -5.03 17.78 16.16
C LEU A 199 -5.17 18.18 17.63
N ARG A 200 -4.29 17.68 18.50
CA ARG A 200 -4.31 18.03 19.93
C ARG A 200 -4.05 19.50 20.21
N ARG A 201 -3.17 20.14 19.43
CA ARG A 201 -2.85 21.57 19.56
C ARG A 201 -3.88 22.49 18.93
N GLY A 202 -4.87 21.93 18.22
CA GLY A 202 -5.87 22.71 17.53
C GLY A 202 -5.36 23.41 16.27
N GLU A 203 -4.22 22.97 15.71
CA GLU A 203 -3.72 23.44 14.42
C GLU A 203 -4.62 22.94 13.28
N ILE A 204 -5.22 21.76 13.45
CA ILE A 204 -6.26 21.18 12.59
C ILE A 204 -7.49 20.82 13.45
N ASP A 205 -8.67 20.77 12.82
CA ASP A 205 -9.91 20.45 13.51
C ASP A 205 -10.30 18.97 13.35
N GLY A 206 -9.86 18.34 12.27
CA GLY A 206 -10.13 16.95 12.00
C GLY A 206 -9.11 16.32 11.05
N ARG A 207 -9.18 14.99 10.92
CA ARG A 207 -8.33 14.21 10.01
C ARG A 207 -8.96 12.85 9.71
N ILE A 208 -8.44 12.23 8.65
CA ILE A 208 -8.61 10.78 8.43
C ILE A 208 -7.52 10.03 9.19
N ASN A 209 -7.88 8.90 9.79
CA ASN A 209 -6.94 7.93 10.32
C ASN A 209 -7.36 6.50 9.98
N ASN A 210 -6.41 5.56 10.03
CA ASN A 210 -6.75 4.14 10.08
C ASN A 210 -7.26 3.81 11.49
N ALA A 211 -8.35 3.06 11.59
CA ALA A 211 -9.02 2.75 12.85
C ALA A 211 -8.10 2.00 13.83
N ASP A 212 -7.40 0.97 13.35
CA ASP A 212 -6.49 0.16 14.17
C ASP A 212 -5.31 0.98 14.67
N THR A 213 -4.78 1.85 13.80
CA THR A 213 -3.70 2.78 14.18
C THR A 213 -4.15 3.75 15.27
N LEU A 214 -5.38 4.28 15.20
CA LEU A 214 -5.91 5.12 16.28
C LEU A 214 -6.01 4.34 17.58
N VAL A 215 -6.65 3.17 17.55
CA VAL A 215 -6.84 2.32 18.74
C VAL A 215 -5.49 1.94 19.35
N LYS A 216 -4.49 1.66 18.53
CA LYS A 216 -3.17 1.22 18.99
C LYS A 216 -2.29 2.36 19.50
N ARG A 217 -2.30 3.50 18.81
CA ARG A 217 -1.39 4.62 19.10
C ARG A 217 -1.92 5.55 20.17
N ASN A 218 -3.22 5.80 20.16
CA ASN A 218 -3.88 6.79 21.02
C ASN A 218 -5.16 6.21 21.65
N PRO A 219 -5.10 5.07 22.40
CA PRO A 219 -6.28 4.45 22.98
C PRO A 219 -7.05 5.38 23.91
N GLU A 220 -6.32 6.24 24.64
CA GLU A 220 -6.89 7.23 25.56
C GLU A 220 -7.73 8.30 24.87
N TRP A 221 -7.56 8.51 23.55
CA TRP A 221 -8.37 9.51 22.84
C TRP A 221 -9.84 9.13 22.77
N LEU A 222 -10.11 7.83 22.70
CA LEU A 222 -11.46 7.30 22.71
C LEU A 222 -12.03 7.21 24.13
N GLU A 223 -11.20 6.77 25.08
CA GLU A 223 -11.59 6.62 26.50
C GLU A 223 -11.92 7.96 27.15
N LYS A 224 -11.07 8.97 26.91
CA LYS A 224 -11.22 10.34 27.43
C LYS A 224 -12.03 11.25 26.53
N ARG A 225 -12.58 10.73 25.44
CA ARG A 225 -13.35 11.50 24.44
C ARG A 225 -12.61 12.75 23.96
N ILE A 226 -11.33 12.62 23.63
CA ILE A 226 -10.51 13.70 23.05
C ILE A 226 -10.92 13.97 21.60
N VAL A 227 -11.42 12.95 20.92
CA VAL A 227 -11.93 13.03 19.56
C VAL A 227 -13.34 12.51 19.45
N ASP A 228 -14.08 13.04 18.47
CA ASP A 228 -15.37 12.53 18.01
C ASP A 228 -15.16 11.87 16.65
N VAL A 229 -15.63 10.62 16.48
CA VAL A 229 -15.50 9.85 15.24
C VAL A 229 -16.84 9.84 14.52
N HIS A 230 -16.88 10.23 13.24
CA HIS A 230 -18.12 10.54 12.53
C HIS A 230 -18.59 9.47 11.56
N ALA A 231 -17.67 8.80 10.91
CA ALA A 231 -17.98 7.75 9.92
C ALA A 231 -16.77 6.86 9.68
N VAL A 232 -17.03 5.69 9.12
CA VAL A 232 -16.04 4.72 8.70
C VAL A 232 -16.17 4.43 7.20
N MET A 233 -15.06 4.16 6.52
CA MET A 233 -15.01 3.55 5.20
C MET A 233 -14.40 2.17 5.35
N GLU A 234 -15.17 1.15 5.04
CA GLU A 234 -14.78 -0.25 5.09
C GLU A 234 -14.16 -0.68 3.75
N ILE A 235 -13.03 -1.37 3.81
CA ILE A 235 -12.35 -1.95 2.66
C ILE A 235 -11.88 -3.36 3.01
N PRO A 236 -12.48 -4.41 2.43
CA PRO A 236 -13.65 -4.37 1.52
C PRO A 236 -14.93 -3.90 2.22
N LYS A 237 -15.90 -3.43 1.43
CA LYS A 237 -17.21 -3.03 1.95
C LYS A 237 -17.89 -4.22 2.64
N GLY A 238 -18.43 -3.98 3.83
CA GLY A 238 -19.08 -4.99 4.66
C GLY A 238 -18.15 -5.63 5.69
N ASP A 239 -16.86 -5.42 5.59
CA ASP A 239 -15.89 -5.83 6.62
C ASP A 239 -15.89 -4.81 7.76
N LYS A 240 -16.61 -5.16 8.83
CA LYS A 240 -16.85 -4.24 9.95
C LYS A 240 -15.72 -4.28 10.96
N HIS A 241 -15.16 -3.13 11.25
CA HIS A 241 -14.18 -2.99 12.34
C HIS A 241 -14.81 -3.30 13.70
N SER A 242 -14.15 -4.13 14.51
CA SER A 242 -14.68 -4.61 15.80
C SER A 242 -15.10 -3.49 16.75
N ARG A 243 -14.36 -2.38 16.81
CA ARG A 243 -14.62 -1.25 17.72
C ARG A 243 -15.49 -0.15 17.10
N PHE A 244 -15.55 -0.03 15.77
CA PHE A 244 -16.23 1.08 15.09
C PHE A 244 -17.42 0.64 14.23
N HIS A 245 -17.91 -0.60 14.42
CA HIS A 245 -19.05 -1.17 13.69
C HIS A 245 -20.36 -0.38 13.86
N TYR A 246 -20.48 0.44 14.91
CA TYR A 246 -21.63 1.28 15.18
C TYR A 246 -21.64 2.58 14.38
N LEU A 247 -20.50 2.97 13.77
CA LEU A 247 -20.43 4.17 12.97
C LEU A 247 -21.17 4.00 11.65
N PRO A 248 -21.75 5.08 11.10
CA PRO A 248 -22.27 5.05 9.75
C PRO A 248 -21.13 4.81 8.75
N GLU A 249 -21.37 3.88 7.83
CA GLU A 249 -20.48 3.69 6.70
C GLU A 249 -20.58 4.88 5.74
N ILE A 250 -19.44 5.36 5.22
CA ILE A 250 -19.36 6.61 4.43
C ILE A 250 -20.30 6.62 3.20
N GLU A 251 -20.63 5.45 2.65
CA GLU A 251 -21.54 5.37 1.51
C GLU A 251 -22.97 5.84 1.84
N SER A 252 -23.38 5.78 3.12
CA SER A 252 -24.67 6.31 3.56
C SER A 252 -24.83 7.82 3.35
N PHE A 253 -23.73 8.52 3.14
CA PHE A 253 -23.70 9.95 2.83
C PHE A 253 -23.72 10.25 1.32
N ALA A 254 -23.56 9.24 0.46
CA ALA A 254 -23.63 9.42 -0.98
C ALA A 254 -25.09 9.66 -1.44
N LYS A 255 -25.30 10.75 -2.18
CA LYS A 255 -26.63 11.18 -2.67
C LYS A 255 -26.94 10.70 -4.08
N SER A 256 -25.93 10.28 -4.83
CA SER A 256 -26.08 9.87 -6.23
C SER A 256 -25.28 8.61 -6.54
N GLU A 257 -25.64 7.93 -7.63
CA GLU A 257 -24.88 6.79 -8.13
C GLU A 257 -23.46 7.20 -8.57
N ARG A 258 -23.29 8.41 -9.06
CA ARG A 258 -22.00 8.97 -9.43
C ARG A 258 -21.06 9.07 -8.21
N GLU A 259 -21.60 9.52 -7.07
CA GLU A 259 -20.82 9.58 -5.80
C GLU A 259 -20.45 8.18 -5.30
N ARG A 260 -21.37 7.20 -5.43
CA ARG A 260 -21.06 5.79 -5.10
C ARG A 260 -19.95 5.22 -5.97
N LYS A 261 -19.98 5.50 -7.28
CA LYS A 261 -18.93 5.08 -8.21
C LYS A 261 -17.57 5.67 -7.84
N VAL A 262 -17.50 6.96 -7.49
CA VAL A 262 -16.26 7.60 -7.00
C VAL A 262 -15.76 6.94 -5.72
N LEU A 263 -16.65 6.64 -4.77
CA LEU A 263 -16.30 5.94 -3.54
C LEU A 263 -15.77 4.53 -3.82
N ASN A 264 -16.42 3.79 -4.71
CA ASN A 264 -15.97 2.45 -5.11
C ASN A 264 -14.62 2.48 -5.81
N MET A 265 -14.35 3.51 -6.63
CA MET A 265 -13.03 3.74 -7.21
C MET A 265 -11.97 3.95 -6.12
N LEU A 266 -12.26 4.76 -5.08
CA LEU A 266 -11.33 4.92 -3.96
C LEU A 266 -11.10 3.60 -3.22
N ARG A 267 -12.15 2.81 -2.96
CA ARG A 267 -12.02 1.49 -2.33
C ARG A 267 -11.08 0.59 -3.16
N ALA A 268 -11.29 0.52 -4.47
CA ALA A 268 -10.44 -0.25 -5.37
C ALA A 268 -8.97 0.20 -5.31
N PHE A 269 -8.70 1.52 -5.30
CA PHE A 269 -7.35 2.05 -5.14
C PHE A 269 -6.71 1.66 -3.80
N ARG A 270 -7.49 1.59 -2.73
CA ARG A 270 -7.01 1.25 -1.39
C ARG A 270 -6.82 -0.26 -1.18
N ALA A 271 -7.63 -1.08 -1.84
CA ALA A 271 -7.52 -2.54 -1.77
C ALA A 271 -6.18 -3.08 -2.29
N VAL A 272 -5.47 -2.33 -3.12
CA VAL A 272 -4.08 -2.66 -3.53
C VAL A 272 -3.10 -2.61 -2.35
N GLY A 273 -3.46 -1.92 -1.27
CA GLY A 273 -2.68 -1.89 -0.04
C GLY A 273 -1.45 -1.00 -0.07
N SER A 274 -0.35 -1.53 0.51
CA SER A 274 0.97 -0.90 0.55
C SER A 274 1.99 -1.79 -0.17
N PRO A 275 1.95 -1.82 -1.52
CA PRO A 275 2.70 -2.78 -2.31
C PRO A 275 4.22 -2.62 -2.17
N TYR A 276 4.90 -3.76 -2.21
CA TYR A 276 6.30 -3.87 -2.58
C TYR A 276 6.38 -4.03 -4.10
N ILE A 277 7.22 -3.21 -4.73
CA ILE A 277 7.34 -3.14 -6.19
C ILE A 277 8.80 -3.10 -6.62
N LEU A 278 9.05 -3.55 -7.86
CA LEU A 278 10.34 -3.43 -8.53
C LEU A 278 10.19 -2.58 -9.81
N PRO A 279 11.29 -1.97 -10.28
CA PRO A 279 11.30 -1.31 -11.57
C PRO A 279 11.05 -2.32 -12.70
N PRO A 280 10.53 -1.87 -13.85
CA PRO A 280 10.46 -2.71 -15.06
C PRO A 280 11.81 -3.34 -15.41
N GLU A 281 11.78 -4.44 -16.14
CA GLU A 281 12.98 -5.13 -16.64
C GLU A 281 13.87 -5.79 -15.57
N THR A 282 13.44 -5.82 -14.30
CA THR A 282 14.13 -6.61 -13.28
C THR A 282 14.18 -8.09 -13.72
N PRO A 283 15.36 -8.75 -13.67
CA PRO A 283 15.52 -10.13 -14.10
C PRO A 283 14.52 -11.09 -13.45
N LYS A 284 13.88 -11.94 -14.24
CA LYS A 284 12.82 -12.84 -13.79
C LYS A 284 13.21 -13.70 -12.59
N GLU A 285 14.45 -14.17 -12.55
CA GLU A 285 14.98 -14.96 -11.44
C GLU A 285 15.02 -14.18 -10.13
N ARG A 286 15.31 -12.87 -10.18
CA ARG A 286 15.27 -11.99 -8.98
C ARG A 286 13.85 -11.77 -8.51
N VAL A 287 12.95 -11.54 -9.46
CA VAL A 287 11.50 -11.38 -9.18
C VAL A 287 10.96 -12.63 -8.48
N VAL A 288 11.26 -13.82 -8.99
CA VAL A 288 10.81 -15.08 -8.39
C VAL A 288 11.32 -15.23 -6.96
N ILE A 289 12.61 -14.96 -6.70
CA ILE A 289 13.20 -15.06 -5.35
C ILE A 289 12.48 -14.10 -4.39
N LEU A 290 12.28 -12.85 -4.78
CA LEU A 290 11.67 -11.83 -3.93
C LEU A 290 10.17 -12.09 -3.68
N ARG A 291 9.43 -12.56 -4.71
CA ARG A 291 8.03 -12.98 -4.56
C ARG A 291 7.90 -14.16 -3.59
N GLN A 292 8.76 -15.16 -3.71
CA GLN A 292 8.79 -16.31 -2.80
C GLN A 292 9.16 -15.91 -1.38
N ALA A 293 10.12 -15.00 -1.21
CA ALA A 293 10.50 -14.48 0.10
C ALA A 293 9.35 -13.72 0.78
N LEU A 294 8.63 -12.86 0.03
CA LEU A 294 7.45 -12.17 0.56
C LEU A 294 6.29 -13.12 0.87
N ALA A 295 6.03 -14.10 0.00
CA ALA A 295 4.99 -15.10 0.27
C ALA A 295 5.29 -15.89 1.57
N LYS A 296 6.55 -16.30 1.78
CA LYS A 296 6.99 -16.93 3.04
C LYS A 296 6.90 -15.98 4.23
N THR A 297 7.25 -14.70 4.05
CA THR A 297 7.11 -13.67 5.08
C THR A 297 5.64 -13.56 5.52
N PHE A 298 4.73 -13.48 4.57
CA PHE A 298 3.30 -13.33 4.86
C PHE A 298 2.65 -14.58 5.45
N ALA A 299 3.24 -15.76 5.25
CA ALA A 299 2.81 -17.01 5.87
C ALA A 299 3.43 -17.28 7.25
N ASP A 300 4.44 -16.48 7.68
CA ASP A 300 5.13 -16.68 8.95
C ASP A 300 4.29 -16.20 10.13
N LEU A 301 3.96 -17.09 11.06
CA LEU A 301 3.16 -16.76 12.25
C LEU A 301 3.83 -15.73 13.17
N GLU A 302 5.16 -15.69 13.22
CA GLU A 302 5.86 -14.67 14.00
C GLU A 302 5.78 -13.28 13.32
N PHE A 303 5.72 -13.24 11.98
CA PHE A 303 5.37 -12.02 11.26
C PHE A 303 3.98 -11.53 11.66
N HIS A 304 2.97 -12.42 11.70
CA HIS A 304 1.60 -12.05 12.12
C HIS A 304 1.58 -11.47 13.52
N LYS A 305 2.26 -12.10 14.47
CA LYS A 305 2.38 -11.60 15.86
C LYS A 305 3.06 -10.22 15.92
N ASN A 306 4.17 -10.06 15.19
CA ASN A 306 4.90 -8.80 15.15
C ASN A 306 4.08 -7.69 14.48
N TYR A 307 3.39 -8.03 13.40
CA TYR A 307 2.51 -7.10 12.69
C TYR A 307 1.39 -6.62 13.61
N LYS A 308 0.65 -7.53 14.25
CA LYS A 308 -0.42 -7.21 15.21
C LYS A 308 0.07 -6.37 16.37
N ARG A 309 1.27 -6.66 16.88
CA ARG A 309 1.90 -5.86 17.94
C ARG A 309 2.17 -4.42 17.52
N LEU A 310 2.56 -4.18 16.27
CA LEU A 310 2.90 -2.85 15.76
C LEU A 310 1.70 -2.08 15.24
N ILE A 311 0.79 -2.75 14.55
CA ILE A 311 -0.34 -2.12 13.87
C ILE A 311 -1.60 -2.11 14.73
N GLY A 312 -1.85 -3.19 15.47
CA GLY A 312 -3.06 -3.38 16.28
C GLY A 312 -4.04 -4.39 15.70
N ASP A 313 -3.84 -4.82 14.48
CA ASP A 313 -4.68 -5.76 13.74
C ASP A 313 -3.84 -6.85 13.06
N ASP A 314 -4.49 -7.91 12.61
CA ASP A 314 -3.85 -8.98 11.88
C ASP A 314 -3.50 -8.53 10.43
N PRO A 315 -2.40 -9.02 9.84
CA PRO A 315 -2.12 -8.72 8.45
C PRO A 315 -3.17 -9.38 7.54
N THR A 316 -3.50 -8.72 6.45
CA THR A 316 -4.37 -9.22 5.37
C THR A 316 -3.59 -9.19 4.06
N PRO A 317 -2.63 -10.12 3.87
CA PRO A 317 -1.71 -10.06 2.75
C PRO A 317 -2.42 -10.18 1.41
N LEU A 318 -1.91 -9.46 0.42
CA LEU A 318 -2.28 -9.60 -0.98
C LEU A 318 -1.05 -10.06 -1.76
N LEU A 319 -1.09 -11.25 -2.34
CA LEU A 319 -0.01 -11.79 -3.15
C LEU A 319 -0.01 -11.17 -4.56
N GLN A 320 1.08 -11.36 -5.29
CA GLN A 320 1.29 -10.71 -6.58
C GLN A 320 0.19 -10.97 -7.61
N GLU A 321 -0.33 -12.18 -7.70
CA GLU A 321 -1.37 -12.55 -8.69
C GLU A 321 -2.68 -11.79 -8.46
N GLU A 322 -3.13 -11.77 -7.21
CA GLU A 322 -4.33 -11.04 -6.80
C GLU A 322 -4.14 -9.54 -6.95
N MET A 323 -2.94 -9.03 -6.63
CA MET A 323 -2.60 -7.61 -6.78
C MET A 323 -2.58 -7.19 -8.25
N GLU A 324 -1.91 -7.95 -9.11
CA GLU A 324 -1.88 -7.67 -10.55
C GLU A 324 -3.28 -7.74 -11.16
N LYS A 325 -4.12 -8.68 -10.71
CA LYS A 325 -5.53 -8.74 -11.09
C LYS A 325 -6.27 -7.48 -10.64
N SER A 326 -6.14 -7.09 -9.38
CA SER A 326 -6.79 -5.89 -8.83
C SER A 326 -6.40 -4.62 -9.59
N ILE A 327 -5.13 -4.50 -10.01
CA ILE A 327 -4.67 -3.35 -10.79
C ILE A 327 -5.24 -3.35 -12.21
N ARG A 328 -5.33 -4.51 -12.87
CA ARG A 328 -5.96 -4.61 -14.20
C ARG A 328 -7.45 -4.28 -14.18
N GLU A 329 -8.14 -4.62 -13.09
CA GLU A 329 -9.59 -4.42 -12.91
C GLU A 329 -9.95 -3.04 -12.34
N LEU A 330 -8.97 -2.14 -12.13
CA LEU A 330 -9.24 -0.81 -11.60
C LEU A 330 -10.23 -0.04 -12.48
N PRO A 331 -11.22 0.61 -11.88
CA PRO A 331 -12.15 1.47 -12.62
C PRO A 331 -11.39 2.60 -13.33
N ARG A 332 -11.64 2.76 -14.63
CA ARG A 332 -11.04 3.80 -15.47
C ARG A 332 -12.10 4.57 -16.28
N ASP A 333 -13.34 4.62 -15.78
CA ASP A 333 -14.43 5.40 -16.38
C ASP A 333 -14.05 6.88 -16.42
N PRO A 334 -13.93 7.53 -17.60
CA PRO A 334 -13.43 8.89 -17.72
C PRO A 334 -14.25 9.92 -16.95
N GLU A 335 -15.57 9.78 -16.87
CA GLU A 335 -16.43 10.72 -16.14
C GLU A 335 -16.21 10.61 -14.64
N ILE A 336 -16.07 9.38 -14.13
CA ILE A 336 -15.81 9.13 -12.71
C ILE A 336 -14.37 9.55 -12.33
N VAL A 337 -13.41 9.27 -13.22
CA VAL A 337 -12.01 9.74 -13.05
C VAL A 337 -11.97 11.27 -13.00
N ASP A 338 -12.68 12.00 -13.89
CA ASP A 338 -12.70 13.46 -13.89
C ASP A 338 -13.31 14.03 -12.61
N LEU A 339 -14.46 13.50 -12.17
CA LEU A 339 -15.04 13.92 -10.89
C LEU A 339 -14.10 13.63 -9.71
N PHE A 340 -13.51 12.43 -9.68
CA PHE A 340 -12.60 12.06 -8.60
C PHE A 340 -11.34 12.96 -8.62
N LYS A 341 -10.82 13.29 -9.79
CA LYS A 341 -9.70 14.22 -9.97
C LYS A 341 -10.01 15.59 -9.38
N LYS A 342 -11.22 16.12 -9.64
CA LYS A 342 -11.69 17.39 -9.05
C LYS A 342 -11.81 17.28 -7.52
N ILE A 343 -12.33 16.17 -7.01
CA ILE A 343 -12.43 15.96 -5.55
C ILE A 343 -11.03 15.85 -4.93
N SER A 344 -10.12 15.09 -5.50
CA SER A 344 -8.80 14.80 -4.92
C SER A 344 -7.73 15.86 -5.20
N GLY A 345 -7.99 16.82 -6.07
CA GLY A 345 -7.06 17.88 -6.43
C GLY A 345 -6.84 18.92 -5.32
N ALA A 346 -5.91 19.86 -5.52
CA ALA A 346 -5.59 20.90 -4.53
C ALA A 346 -6.59 22.06 -4.49
N GLY A 347 -7.45 22.20 -5.50
CA GLY A 347 -8.47 23.27 -5.57
C GLY A 347 -9.63 23.08 -4.60
N PRO A 348 -10.61 23.99 -4.59
CA PRO A 348 -11.86 23.81 -3.86
C PRO A 348 -12.56 22.48 -4.20
N LEU A 349 -13.34 21.94 -3.28
CA LEU A 349 -14.18 20.80 -3.60
C LEU A 349 -15.23 21.19 -4.65
N PRO A 350 -15.53 20.33 -5.63
CA PRO A 350 -16.58 20.61 -6.59
C PRO A 350 -17.96 20.63 -5.91
N PRO A 351 -18.96 21.31 -6.49
CA PRO A 351 -20.33 21.21 -5.99
C PRO A 351 -20.86 19.78 -6.13
N ARG A 352 -21.78 19.45 -5.23
CA ARG A 352 -22.47 18.12 -5.21
C ARG A 352 -23.73 18.16 -6.07
#